data_5eaac4216ac7fceaa8c6a44e831305a4
#
_entry.id   5eaac4216ac7fceaa8c6a44e831305a4
#
_cell.length_a   1.000
_cell.length_b   1.000
_cell.length_c   1.000
_cell.angle_alpha   90.00
_cell.angle_beta   90.00
_cell.angle_gamma   90.00
#
_symmetry.space_group_name_H-M   'P 1'
#
loop_
_entity.id
_entity.type
_entity.pdbx_description
1 polymer ?
#
loop_
_entity_poly.entity_id
_entity_poly.type
_entity_poly.pdbx_seq_one_letter_code
_entity_poly.pdbx_strand_id
1 'polypeptide(L)'
;MKPLAMRLSQSELDKYHEQGYVVPDARLEDKDISLVKKAVTRVISTNPETRPERLVSVHINRRNDEGIRGDSAFFNLANQSLILDCVEQILGSDLILWGCQLFCKPPDDGMEVPMHQDGYYWPIRPLATCTVWVAIDDSTAENGCLRVVPGSHKGKQNFEHAQSDREELVLNRYVDDPAVDGSKAVDVELEAGQFSLHDVYLVHGSNPNTSGKRRAGVSIRYMPATSRLDRKMFETGARSGYFVNWETRPLWLLRGIDRAGNDFEVGHL
;
A
#
# COMPACT_ATOMS: atom_id res chain seq x y z
N MET A 1 28.46 -0.87 17.90
CA MET A 1 28.24 -0.35 16.54
C MET A 1 26.77 -0.62 16.20
N LYS A 2 25.97 0.41 15.88
CA LYS A 2 24.69 0.18 15.24
C LYS A 2 24.98 -0.53 13.92
N PRO A 3 24.24 -1.61 13.54
CA PRO A 3 24.36 -2.17 12.20
C PRO A 3 24.20 -1.04 11.20
N LEU A 4 25.01 -1.04 10.12
CA LEU A 4 24.76 -0.12 9.00
C LEU A 4 23.29 -0.29 8.62
N ALA A 5 22.54 0.81 8.65
CA ALA A 5 21.16 0.82 8.19
C ALA A 5 21.16 0.24 6.78
N MET A 6 20.38 -0.82 6.54
CA MET A 6 20.20 -1.36 5.20
C MET A 6 19.37 -0.34 4.43
N ARG A 7 20.04 0.40 3.56
CA ARG A 7 19.45 1.46 2.73
C ARG A 7 19.45 1.01 1.28
N LEU A 8 18.58 1.63 0.50
CA LEU A 8 18.64 1.49 -0.95
C LEU A 8 20.01 1.92 -1.45
N SER A 9 20.62 1.13 -2.33
CA SER A 9 21.81 1.52 -3.09
C SER A 9 21.45 2.65 -4.07
N GLN A 10 22.47 3.34 -4.60
CA GLN A 10 22.23 4.39 -5.59
C GLN A 10 21.52 3.84 -6.84
N SER A 11 21.87 2.65 -7.31
CA SER A 11 21.20 2.01 -8.45
C SER A 11 19.74 1.67 -8.18
N GLU A 12 19.37 1.32 -6.95
CA GLU A 12 17.98 1.09 -6.56
C GLU A 12 17.18 2.39 -6.49
N LEU A 13 17.79 3.47 -5.98
CA LEU A 13 17.19 4.80 -6.00
C LEU A 13 16.99 5.29 -7.44
N ASP A 14 17.99 5.15 -8.29
CA ASP A 14 17.91 5.51 -9.70
C ASP A 14 16.79 4.73 -10.40
N LYS A 15 16.67 3.42 -10.10
CA LYS A 15 15.58 2.57 -10.59
C LYS A 15 14.21 3.06 -10.11
N TYR A 16 14.07 3.43 -8.83
CA TYR A 16 12.82 4.00 -8.31
C TYR A 16 12.43 5.27 -9.06
N HIS A 17 13.37 6.20 -9.25
CA HIS A 17 13.11 7.45 -9.95
C HIS A 17 12.82 7.26 -11.44
N GLU A 18 13.45 6.29 -12.08
CA GLU A 18 13.27 6.02 -13.51
C GLU A 18 12.02 5.20 -13.79
N GLN A 19 11.76 4.16 -12.98
CA GLN A 19 10.69 3.19 -13.22
C GLN A 19 9.43 3.44 -12.39
N GLY A 20 9.52 4.23 -11.30
CA GLY A 20 8.44 4.48 -10.35
C GLY A 20 8.27 3.41 -9.28
N TYR A 21 9.12 2.39 -9.29
CA TYR A 21 9.16 1.33 -8.29
C TYR A 21 10.55 0.73 -8.15
N VAL A 22 10.76 0.07 -7.01
CA VAL A 22 11.95 -0.73 -6.76
C VAL A 22 11.61 -1.91 -5.84
N VAL A 23 12.29 -3.02 -6.04
CA VAL A 23 12.39 -4.13 -5.09
C VAL A 23 13.80 -4.06 -4.52
N PRO A 24 13.98 -3.69 -3.24
CA PRO A 24 15.29 -3.68 -2.60
C PRO A 24 15.93 -5.07 -2.52
N ASP A 25 17.25 -5.13 -2.57
CA ASP A 25 17.99 -6.33 -2.21
C ASP A 25 18.03 -6.46 -0.67
N ALA A 26 16.84 -6.61 -0.09
CA ALA A 26 16.62 -6.64 1.36
C ALA A 26 15.38 -7.48 1.68
N ARG A 27 15.39 -8.10 2.85
CA ARG A 27 14.30 -8.95 3.33
C ARG A 27 14.06 -8.74 4.82
N LEU A 28 12.80 -8.75 5.22
CA LEU A 28 12.41 -8.77 6.64
C LEU A 28 12.73 -10.11 7.27
N GLU A 29 12.96 -10.12 8.58
CA GLU A 29 13.29 -11.34 9.29
C GLU A 29 12.10 -12.31 9.34
N ASP A 30 12.36 -13.61 9.19
CA ASP A 30 11.33 -14.64 9.19
C ASP A 30 10.45 -14.65 10.45
N LYS A 31 11.02 -14.24 11.61
CA LYS A 31 10.27 -14.11 12.87
C LYS A 31 9.17 -13.05 12.76
N ASP A 32 9.47 -11.90 12.11
CA ASP A 32 8.52 -10.79 11.97
C ASP A 32 7.42 -11.17 10.97
N ILE A 33 7.80 -11.78 9.86
CA ILE A 33 6.83 -12.30 8.87
C ILE A 33 5.92 -13.35 9.49
N SER A 34 6.45 -14.25 10.33
CA SER A 34 5.66 -15.25 11.03
C SER A 34 4.62 -14.63 11.97
N LEU A 35 4.95 -13.53 12.65
CA LEU A 35 4.00 -12.78 13.47
C LEU A 35 2.89 -12.15 12.63
N VAL A 36 3.26 -11.53 11.51
CA VAL A 36 2.28 -10.94 10.59
C VAL A 36 1.40 -11.99 9.94
N LYS A 37 1.93 -13.17 9.56
CA LYS A 37 1.12 -14.30 9.04
C LYS A 37 0.03 -14.72 10.03
N LYS A 38 0.34 -14.80 11.32
CA LYS A 38 -0.65 -15.07 12.37
C LYS A 38 -1.67 -13.94 12.49
N ALA A 39 -1.23 -12.68 12.39
CA ALA A 39 -2.13 -11.52 12.41
C ALA A 39 -3.08 -11.50 11.20
N VAL A 40 -2.59 -11.84 9.99
CA VAL A 40 -3.44 -12.00 8.79
C VAL A 40 -4.59 -12.98 9.06
N THR A 41 -4.28 -14.16 9.62
CA THR A 41 -5.31 -15.16 9.94
C THR A 41 -6.32 -14.63 10.98
N ARG A 42 -5.83 -13.95 12.03
CA ARG A 42 -6.72 -13.35 13.05
C ARG A 42 -7.62 -12.27 12.45
N VAL A 43 -7.06 -11.33 11.69
CA VAL A 43 -7.83 -10.22 11.12
C VAL A 43 -8.88 -10.73 10.14
N ILE A 44 -8.58 -11.71 9.30
CA ILE A 44 -9.57 -12.33 8.40
C ILE A 44 -10.69 -12.97 9.23
N SER A 45 -10.36 -13.78 10.24
CA SER A 45 -11.37 -14.47 11.06
C SER A 45 -12.23 -13.54 11.93
N THR A 46 -11.73 -12.37 12.29
CA THR A 46 -12.47 -11.38 13.09
C THR A 46 -13.29 -10.39 12.26
N ASN A 47 -13.17 -10.44 10.93
CA ASN A 47 -13.91 -9.61 9.99
C ASN A 47 -14.54 -10.45 8.87
N PRO A 48 -15.39 -11.45 9.19
CA PRO A 48 -15.87 -12.44 8.22
C PRO A 48 -16.78 -11.83 7.13
N GLU A 49 -17.37 -10.66 7.39
CA GLU A 49 -18.26 -9.97 6.44
C GLU A 49 -17.49 -9.18 5.36
N THR A 50 -16.15 -9.09 5.50
CA THR A 50 -15.32 -8.30 4.58
C THR A 50 -14.39 -9.22 3.80
N ARG A 51 -14.40 -9.09 2.48
CA ARG A 51 -13.46 -9.81 1.62
C ARG A 51 -12.01 -9.57 2.08
N PRO A 52 -11.15 -10.60 2.13
CA PRO A 52 -9.78 -10.47 2.61
C PRO A 52 -8.91 -9.50 1.79
N GLU A 53 -9.30 -9.20 0.55
CA GLU A 53 -8.64 -8.21 -0.30
C GLU A 53 -9.01 -6.75 0.03
N ARG A 54 -10.06 -6.54 0.85
CA ARG A 54 -10.61 -5.21 1.15
C ARG A 54 -10.46 -4.80 2.62
N LEU A 55 -9.56 -5.43 3.36
CA LEU A 55 -9.34 -5.15 4.79
C LEU A 55 -8.46 -3.91 4.95
N VAL A 56 -9.10 -2.75 5.10
CA VAL A 56 -8.44 -1.43 5.25
C VAL A 56 -8.10 -1.12 6.71
N SER A 57 -7.12 -0.25 6.92
CA SER A 57 -6.73 0.26 8.26
C SER A 57 -6.39 -0.84 9.27
N VAL A 58 -5.84 -1.97 8.79
CA VAL A 58 -5.54 -3.16 9.61
C VAL A 58 -4.51 -2.94 10.73
N HIS A 59 -3.77 -1.83 10.71
CA HIS A 59 -2.79 -1.44 11.72
C HIS A 59 -3.43 -0.82 12.99
N ILE A 60 -4.73 -0.51 12.94
CA ILE A 60 -5.48 0.02 14.07
C ILE A 60 -5.96 -1.15 14.92
N ASN A 61 -5.35 -1.34 16.11
CA ASN A 61 -5.64 -2.47 17.01
C ASN A 61 -6.96 -2.31 17.79
N ARG A 62 -8.01 -1.92 17.10
CA ARG A 62 -9.41 -1.85 17.57
C ARG A 62 -10.33 -1.90 16.37
N ARG A 63 -11.66 -1.94 16.59
CA ARG A 63 -12.58 -1.73 15.47
C ARG A 63 -12.45 -0.27 15.03
N ASN A 64 -12.03 -0.07 13.78
CA ASN A 64 -11.89 1.25 13.20
C ASN A 64 -13.21 1.75 12.60
N ASP A 65 -13.22 2.97 12.07
CA ASP A 65 -14.43 3.58 11.52
C ASP A 65 -14.88 2.98 10.19
N GLU A 66 -14.01 2.21 9.53
CA GLU A 66 -14.35 1.37 8.40
C GLU A 66 -14.99 0.03 8.82
N GLY A 67 -15.17 -0.19 10.13
CA GLY A 67 -15.75 -1.41 10.68
C GLY A 67 -14.76 -2.57 10.82
N ILE A 68 -13.51 -2.39 10.44
CA ILE A 68 -12.48 -3.43 10.47
C ILE A 68 -11.80 -3.45 11.84
N ARG A 69 -11.67 -4.64 12.42
CA ARG A 69 -10.83 -4.87 13.59
C ARG A 69 -9.44 -5.30 13.13
N GLY A 70 -8.45 -4.43 13.32
CA GLY A 70 -7.06 -4.70 12.95
C GLY A 70 -6.26 -5.41 14.04
N ASP A 71 -4.92 -5.39 13.87
CA ASP A 71 -3.96 -6.04 14.77
C ASP A 71 -2.65 -5.22 14.81
N SER A 72 -2.08 -5.05 15.99
CA SER A 72 -0.85 -4.26 16.20
C SER A 72 0.38 -4.79 15.43
N ALA A 73 0.37 -6.06 15.01
CA ALA A 73 1.46 -6.59 14.20
C ALA A 73 1.64 -5.83 12.87
N PHE A 74 0.57 -5.29 12.30
CA PHE A 74 0.66 -4.48 11.08
C PHE A 74 1.27 -3.10 11.34
N PHE A 75 0.97 -2.49 12.50
CA PHE A 75 1.65 -1.25 12.91
C PHE A 75 3.14 -1.51 13.18
N ASN A 76 3.47 -2.61 13.87
CA ASN A 76 4.86 -2.98 14.12
C ASN A 76 5.62 -3.27 12.81
N LEU A 77 4.96 -3.88 11.83
CA LEU A 77 5.52 -4.06 10.48
C LEU A 77 5.80 -2.71 9.82
N ALA A 78 4.85 -1.77 9.87
CA ALA A 78 5.03 -0.43 9.31
C ALA A 78 6.12 0.39 10.01
N ASN A 79 6.46 0.05 11.24
CA ASN A 79 7.51 0.73 12.02
C ASN A 79 8.87 0.01 12.00
N GLN A 80 9.06 -0.98 11.12
CA GLN A 80 10.34 -1.67 10.96
C GLN A 80 11.41 -0.72 10.42
N SER A 81 12.57 -0.69 11.09
CA SER A 81 13.67 0.23 10.72
C SER A 81 14.11 0.04 9.28
N LEU A 82 14.18 -1.20 8.79
CA LEU A 82 14.54 -1.51 7.41
C LEU A 82 13.62 -0.83 6.40
N ILE A 83 12.31 -0.89 6.62
CA ILE A 83 11.32 -0.23 5.76
C ILE A 83 11.45 1.29 5.84
N LEU A 84 11.51 1.83 7.07
CA LEU A 84 11.60 3.27 7.28
C LEU A 84 12.90 3.87 6.71
N ASP A 85 14.02 3.15 6.77
CA ASP A 85 15.29 3.60 6.19
C ASP A 85 15.23 3.70 4.66
N CYS A 86 14.53 2.78 3.99
CA CYS A 86 14.29 2.85 2.54
C CYS A 86 13.33 4.00 2.18
N VAL A 87 12.23 4.15 2.93
CA VAL A 87 11.23 5.21 2.69
C VAL A 87 11.81 6.60 2.92
N GLU A 88 12.67 6.75 3.94
CA GLU A 88 13.37 8.02 4.23
C GLU A 88 14.24 8.50 3.06
N GLN A 89 14.88 7.59 2.33
CA GLN A 89 15.67 7.96 1.16
C GLN A 89 14.82 8.51 -0.01
N ILE A 90 13.54 8.14 -0.06
CA ILE A 90 12.60 8.58 -1.10
C ILE A 90 11.85 9.84 -0.69
N LEU A 91 11.32 9.88 0.54
CA LEU A 91 10.43 10.93 1.02
C LEU A 91 11.10 11.98 1.90
N GLY A 92 12.35 11.75 2.34
CA GLY A 92 13.03 12.60 3.32
C GLY A 92 12.85 12.11 4.76
N SER A 93 13.47 12.83 5.71
CA SER A 93 13.63 12.40 7.10
C SER A 93 12.37 12.43 7.97
N ASP A 94 11.37 13.19 7.56
CA ASP A 94 10.15 13.43 8.34
C ASP A 94 9.02 12.58 7.75
N LEU A 95 8.65 11.48 8.41
CA LEU A 95 7.76 10.45 7.85
C LEU A 95 6.49 10.28 8.67
N ILE A 96 5.36 10.29 7.97
CA ILE A 96 4.03 10.01 8.51
C ILE A 96 3.49 8.72 7.89
N LEU A 97 3.09 7.77 8.74
CA LEU A 97 2.24 6.65 8.37
C LEU A 97 0.79 7.10 8.36
N TRP A 98 0.07 6.87 7.26
CA TRP A 98 -1.33 7.24 7.15
C TRP A 98 -2.27 6.07 6.80
N GLY A 99 -1.73 4.90 6.49
CA GLY A 99 -2.57 3.74 6.24
C GLY A 99 -1.82 2.43 6.02
N CYS A 100 -2.48 1.33 6.41
CA CYS A 100 -2.11 -0.02 6.01
C CYS A 100 -3.35 -0.75 5.53
N GLN A 101 -3.20 -1.53 4.47
CA GLN A 101 -4.27 -2.36 3.92
C GLN A 101 -3.76 -3.77 3.68
N LEU A 102 -4.55 -4.75 4.07
CA LEU A 102 -4.30 -6.14 3.74
C LEU A 102 -4.96 -6.46 2.40
N PHE A 103 -4.16 -6.91 1.45
CA PHE A 103 -4.60 -7.50 0.19
C PHE A 103 -4.32 -8.99 0.24
N CYS A 104 -5.28 -9.77 0.70
CA CYS A 104 -5.13 -11.21 0.81
C CYS A 104 -6.04 -11.92 -0.18
N LYS A 105 -5.49 -12.38 -1.30
CA LYS A 105 -6.21 -13.15 -2.30
C LYS A 105 -6.33 -14.61 -1.85
N PRO A 106 -7.55 -15.13 -1.62
CA PRO A 106 -7.73 -16.54 -1.30
C PRO A 106 -7.32 -17.42 -2.50
N PRO A 107 -7.08 -18.73 -2.25
CA PRO A 107 -6.90 -19.69 -3.34
C PRO A 107 -8.11 -19.72 -4.26
N ASP A 108 -7.89 -19.85 -5.56
CA ASP A 108 -8.89 -20.09 -6.61
C ASP A 108 -10.00 -19.01 -6.76
N ASP A 109 -10.11 -18.07 -5.81
CA ASP A 109 -11.17 -17.02 -5.76
C ASP A 109 -10.62 -15.62 -5.45
N GLY A 110 -9.36 -15.36 -5.74
CA GLY A 110 -8.77 -14.04 -5.49
C GLY A 110 -9.17 -13.01 -6.51
N MET A 111 -9.72 -11.88 -6.04
CA MET A 111 -10.21 -10.79 -6.90
C MET A 111 -9.07 -10.07 -7.65
N GLU A 112 -9.38 -9.59 -8.85
CA GLU A 112 -8.52 -8.67 -9.60
C GLU A 112 -8.44 -7.31 -8.90
N VAL A 113 -7.24 -6.71 -8.86
CA VAL A 113 -7.07 -5.27 -8.62
C VAL A 113 -6.83 -4.63 -9.98
N PRO A 114 -7.78 -3.86 -10.52
CA PRO A 114 -7.63 -3.27 -11.84
C PRO A 114 -6.47 -2.27 -11.87
N MET A 115 -5.91 -2.01 -13.05
CA MET A 115 -4.85 -1.00 -13.20
C MET A 115 -5.37 0.35 -12.77
N HIS A 116 -4.70 0.97 -11.81
CA HIS A 116 -5.09 2.24 -11.20
C HIS A 116 -3.85 3.02 -10.74
N GLN A 117 -4.06 4.26 -10.33
CA GLN A 117 -3.08 5.07 -9.61
C GLN A 117 -3.61 5.33 -8.20
N ASP A 118 -2.79 5.10 -7.20
CA ASP A 118 -3.11 5.38 -5.80
C ASP A 118 -3.50 6.86 -5.59
N GLY A 119 -2.79 7.76 -6.25
CA GLY A 119 -3.00 9.22 -6.13
C GLY A 119 -4.38 9.70 -6.54
N TYR A 120 -5.10 8.92 -7.36
CA TYR A 120 -6.48 9.22 -7.73
C TYR A 120 -7.44 9.21 -6.53
N TYR A 121 -7.13 8.39 -5.53
CA TYR A 121 -8.04 8.15 -4.39
C TYR A 121 -7.71 9.00 -3.15
N TRP A 122 -6.49 9.59 -3.06
CA TRP A 122 -5.98 10.10 -1.79
C TRP A 122 -6.03 11.61 -1.64
N PRO A 123 -6.65 12.11 -0.55
CA PRO A 123 -6.74 13.53 -0.26
C PRO A 123 -5.47 14.04 0.45
N ILE A 124 -4.29 13.84 -0.15
CA ILE A 124 -2.99 14.26 0.39
C ILE A 124 -2.42 15.35 -0.51
N ARG A 125 -1.96 16.47 0.07
CA ARG A 125 -1.41 17.61 -0.69
C ARG A 125 -0.19 18.22 0.02
N PRO A 126 0.93 18.48 -0.67
CA PRO A 126 1.21 17.95 -2.02
C PRO A 126 1.05 16.45 -2.10
N LEU A 127 0.68 15.92 -3.27
CA LEU A 127 0.56 14.48 -3.45
C LEU A 127 1.96 13.88 -3.62
N ALA A 128 2.57 13.51 -2.49
CA ALA A 128 3.90 12.92 -2.41
C ALA A 128 3.85 11.78 -1.40
N THR A 129 3.56 10.57 -1.87
CA THR A 129 3.50 9.39 -1.02
C THR A 129 4.30 8.26 -1.62
N CYS A 130 4.77 7.37 -0.76
CA CYS A 130 5.40 6.12 -1.14
C CYS A 130 4.61 4.97 -0.52
N THR A 131 4.24 4.01 -1.34
CA THR A 131 3.63 2.77 -0.87
C THR A 131 4.70 1.69 -0.80
N VAL A 132 4.78 1.02 0.36
CA VAL A 132 5.56 -0.20 0.54
C VAL A 132 4.62 -1.38 0.51
N TRP A 133 4.84 -2.30 -0.43
CA TRP A 133 4.05 -3.52 -0.53
C TRP A 133 4.90 -4.70 -0.07
N VAL A 134 4.52 -5.30 1.07
CA VAL A 134 5.26 -6.40 1.73
C VAL A 134 4.59 -7.72 1.39
N ALA A 135 5.34 -8.67 0.83
CA ALA A 135 4.91 -10.03 0.61
C ALA A 135 4.90 -10.81 1.95
N ILE A 136 3.72 -11.19 2.41
CA ILE A 136 3.56 -12.03 3.61
C ILE A 136 3.60 -13.50 3.23
N ASP A 137 3.01 -13.86 2.10
CA ASP A 137 3.20 -15.14 1.41
C ASP A 137 4.00 -14.89 0.13
N ASP A 138 4.57 -15.92 -0.48
CA ASP A 138 5.18 -15.79 -1.80
C ASP A 138 4.15 -15.24 -2.78
N SER A 139 4.55 -14.26 -3.56
CA SER A 139 3.71 -13.52 -4.50
C SER A 139 4.26 -13.71 -5.90
N THR A 140 3.56 -14.49 -6.70
CA THR A 140 3.96 -14.89 -8.06
C THR A 140 2.90 -14.50 -9.09
N ALA A 141 3.23 -14.57 -10.37
CA ALA A 141 2.27 -14.31 -11.43
C ALA A 141 1.03 -15.22 -11.33
N GLU A 142 1.21 -16.48 -10.92
CA GLU A 142 0.11 -17.46 -10.79
C GLU A 142 -0.91 -17.10 -9.70
N ASN A 143 -0.45 -16.51 -8.58
CA ASN A 143 -1.33 -16.14 -7.47
C ASN A 143 -1.68 -14.66 -7.43
N GLY A 144 -1.43 -13.94 -8.52
CA GLY A 144 -1.81 -12.55 -8.72
C GLY A 144 -0.91 -11.57 -7.98
N CYS A 145 0.40 -11.60 -8.25
CA CYS A 145 1.37 -10.63 -7.75
C CYS A 145 1.05 -9.20 -8.19
N LEU A 146 1.74 -8.23 -7.60
CA LEU A 146 1.69 -6.85 -8.05
C LEU A 146 2.17 -6.75 -9.50
N ARG A 147 1.47 -5.98 -10.32
CA ARG A 147 1.85 -5.62 -11.69
C ARG A 147 1.96 -4.11 -11.78
N VAL A 148 2.97 -3.61 -12.47
CA VAL A 148 3.22 -2.18 -12.61
C VAL A 148 3.48 -1.82 -14.07
N VAL A 149 3.13 -0.61 -14.49
CA VAL A 149 3.53 -0.04 -15.79
C VAL A 149 4.74 0.86 -15.54
N PRO A 150 5.98 0.39 -15.79
CA PRO A 150 7.19 1.13 -15.48
C PRO A 150 7.24 2.49 -16.17
N GLY A 151 7.63 3.53 -15.43
CA GLY A 151 7.75 4.90 -15.96
C GLY A 151 6.43 5.67 -16.05
N SER A 152 5.27 5.06 -15.78
CA SER A 152 3.96 5.73 -15.86
C SER A 152 3.76 6.85 -14.81
N HIS A 153 4.58 6.90 -13.75
CA HIS A 153 4.61 7.96 -12.75
C HIS A 153 5.26 9.27 -13.24
N LYS A 154 6.02 9.21 -14.35
CA LYS A 154 6.68 10.38 -14.94
C LYS A 154 5.62 11.39 -15.35
N GLY A 155 5.81 12.64 -15.05
CA GLY A 155 4.79 13.68 -15.28
C GLY A 155 3.95 13.99 -14.04
N LYS A 156 3.95 13.14 -13.01
CA LYS A 156 3.30 13.37 -11.72
C LYS A 156 1.84 13.84 -11.84
N GLN A 157 1.08 13.17 -12.70
CA GLN A 157 -0.33 13.45 -12.94
C GLN A 157 -1.16 12.18 -12.81
N ASN A 158 -2.40 12.34 -12.38
CA ASN A 158 -3.38 11.26 -12.43
C ASN A 158 -3.95 11.18 -13.84
N PHE A 159 -3.94 9.98 -14.40
CA PHE A 159 -4.66 9.63 -15.63
C PHE A 159 -6.16 9.59 -15.41
N GLU A 160 -6.94 9.55 -16.48
CA GLU A 160 -8.37 9.35 -16.38
C GLU A 160 -8.70 7.93 -15.89
N HIS A 161 -9.71 7.84 -15.02
CA HIS A 161 -10.19 6.58 -14.48
C HIS A 161 -11.67 6.42 -14.82
N ALA A 162 -12.01 5.35 -15.54
CA ALA A 162 -13.38 4.93 -15.78
C ALA A 162 -13.93 4.10 -14.63
N GLN A 163 -15.24 4.13 -14.47
CA GLN A 163 -15.95 3.27 -13.53
C GLN A 163 -16.24 1.90 -14.17
N SER A 164 -16.18 0.85 -13.37
CA SER A 164 -16.54 -0.51 -13.74
C SER A 164 -17.65 -1.03 -12.83
N ASP A 165 -18.61 -1.73 -13.41
CA ASP A 165 -19.70 -2.41 -12.69
C ASP A 165 -19.37 -3.88 -12.40
N ARG A 166 -18.13 -4.33 -12.70
CA ARG A 166 -17.65 -5.68 -12.40
C ARG A 166 -17.51 -5.89 -10.90
N GLU A 167 -18.25 -6.82 -10.32
CA GLU A 167 -18.26 -7.11 -8.88
C GLU A 167 -16.98 -7.84 -8.40
N GLU A 168 -16.34 -8.57 -9.32
CA GLU A 168 -15.10 -9.32 -9.07
C GLU A 168 -13.85 -8.45 -8.96
N LEU A 169 -13.97 -7.13 -9.05
CA LEU A 169 -12.88 -6.19 -8.87
C LEU A 169 -12.75 -5.72 -7.41
N VAL A 170 -11.52 -5.61 -6.91
CA VAL A 170 -11.26 -5.01 -5.59
C VAL A 170 -11.63 -3.52 -5.60
N LEU A 171 -11.29 -2.81 -6.68
CA LEU A 171 -11.63 -1.40 -6.91
C LEU A 171 -12.65 -1.31 -8.05
N ASN A 172 -13.58 -0.37 -7.96
CA ASN A 172 -14.60 -0.15 -8.99
C ASN A 172 -14.17 0.86 -10.08
N ARG A 173 -12.89 1.20 -10.15
CA ARG A 173 -12.33 2.12 -11.15
C ARG A 173 -11.00 1.59 -11.68
N TYR A 174 -10.74 1.87 -12.94
CA TYR A 174 -9.52 1.50 -13.64
C TYR A 174 -9.02 2.67 -14.48
N VAL A 175 -7.72 2.72 -14.76
CA VAL A 175 -7.14 3.69 -15.69
C VAL A 175 -7.67 3.41 -17.08
N ASP A 176 -8.34 4.41 -17.68
CA ASP A 176 -8.86 4.41 -19.05
C ASP A 176 -8.32 5.64 -19.77
N ASP A 177 -7.04 5.64 -20.04
CA ASP A 177 -6.33 6.76 -20.64
C ASP A 177 -5.42 6.26 -21.77
N PRO A 178 -5.52 6.82 -23.00
CA PRO A 178 -4.74 6.38 -24.15
C PRO A 178 -3.21 6.57 -23.97
N ALA A 179 -2.77 7.38 -23.01
CA ALA A 179 -1.36 7.55 -22.69
C ALA A 179 -0.77 6.35 -21.93
N VAL A 180 -1.62 5.43 -21.44
CA VAL A 180 -1.21 4.26 -20.66
C VAL A 180 -1.34 2.99 -21.47
N ASP A 181 -0.22 2.40 -21.84
CA ASP A 181 -0.17 1.09 -22.48
C ASP A 181 -0.08 -0.02 -21.44
N GLY A 182 -1.21 -0.59 -21.06
CA GLY A 182 -1.31 -1.67 -20.08
C GLY A 182 -0.59 -2.97 -20.50
N SER A 183 -0.29 -3.15 -21.79
CA SER A 183 0.48 -4.32 -22.28
C SER A 183 1.94 -4.29 -21.82
N LYS A 184 2.44 -3.12 -21.42
CA LYS A 184 3.79 -2.93 -20.86
C LYS A 184 3.88 -3.24 -19.38
N ALA A 185 2.79 -3.66 -18.74
CA ALA A 185 2.81 -4.03 -17.33
C ALA A 185 3.73 -5.25 -17.10
N VAL A 186 4.57 -5.13 -16.07
CA VAL A 186 5.50 -6.18 -15.65
C VAL A 186 5.07 -6.74 -14.30
N ASP A 187 5.30 -8.02 -14.10
CA ASP A 187 5.03 -8.71 -12.85
C ASP A 187 6.15 -8.43 -11.84
N VAL A 188 5.74 -8.11 -10.60
CA VAL A 188 6.65 -7.90 -9.47
C VAL A 188 6.50 -9.09 -8.54
N GLU A 189 7.24 -10.16 -8.85
CA GLU A 189 7.27 -11.36 -8.03
C GLU A 189 8.16 -11.16 -6.80
N LEU A 190 7.69 -11.61 -5.64
CA LEU A 190 8.37 -11.48 -4.36
C LEU A 190 8.26 -12.76 -3.55
N GLU A 191 9.34 -13.17 -2.91
CA GLU A 191 9.29 -14.17 -1.84
C GLU A 191 8.74 -13.55 -0.55
N ALA A 192 8.17 -14.37 0.32
CA ALA A 192 7.69 -13.92 1.62
C ALA A 192 8.80 -13.20 2.40
N GLY A 193 8.52 -11.99 2.87
CA GLY A 193 9.47 -11.12 3.57
C GLY A 193 10.17 -10.11 2.67
N GLN A 194 10.19 -10.28 1.35
CA GLN A 194 10.59 -9.23 0.43
C GLN A 194 9.51 -8.16 0.33
N PHE A 195 9.87 -6.99 -0.18
CA PHE A 195 8.94 -5.89 -0.36
C PHE A 195 9.35 -5.02 -1.56
N SER A 196 8.36 -4.32 -2.10
CA SER A 196 8.58 -3.29 -3.12
C SER A 196 8.17 -1.92 -2.59
N LEU A 197 8.77 -0.87 -3.14
CA LEU A 197 8.36 0.51 -2.95
C LEU A 197 7.87 1.06 -4.28
N HIS A 198 6.75 1.80 -4.28
CA HIS A 198 6.26 2.43 -5.50
C HIS A 198 5.69 3.83 -5.27
N ASP A 199 5.80 4.64 -6.31
CA ASP A 199 5.34 6.03 -6.35
C ASP A 199 3.81 6.09 -6.46
N VAL A 200 3.23 7.11 -5.87
CA VAL A 200 1.78 7.37 -5.83
C VAL A 200 1.13 7.54 -7.21
N TYR A 201 1.90 7.94 -8.20
CA TYR A 201 1.46 8.12 -9.58
C TYR A 201 1.71 6.89 -10.47
N LEU A 202 2.36 5.84 -9.95
CA LEU A 202 2.62 4.64 -10.73
C LEU A 202 1.32 3.90 -11.03
N VAL A 203 1.08 3.59 -12.30
CA VAL A 203 -0.03 2.73 -12.70
C VAL A 203 0.30 1.29 -12.32
N HIS A 204 -0.57 0.69 -11.52
CA HIS A 204 -0.37 -0.66 -11.02
C HIS A 204 -1.69 -1.38 -10.77
N GLY A 205 -1.60 -2.69 -10.62
CA GLY A 205 -2.75 -3.55 -10.36
C GLY A 205 -2.31 -4.96 -10.02
N SER A 206 -3.20 -5.94 -10.14
CA SER A 206 -2.85 -7.36 -10.04
C SER A 206 -3.92 -8.25 -10.65
N ASN A 207 -3.52 -9.29 -11.35
CA ASN A 207 -4.43 -10.30 -11.88
C ASN A 207 -5.19 -11.03 -10.77
N PRO A 208 -6.31 -11.71 -11.05
CA PRO A 208 -6.95 -12.63 -10.12
C PRO A 208 -5.96 -13.69 -9.61
N ASN A 209 -6.24 -14.26 -8.44
CA ASN A 209 -5.56 -15.47 -7.99
C ASN A 209 -6.38 -16.69 -8.45
N THR A 210 -5.87 -17.41 -9.42
CA THR A 210 -6.47 -18.65 -9.92
C THR A 210 -5.69 -19.89 -9.48
N SER A 211 -4.70 -19.71 -8.61
CA SER A 211 -3.88 -20.81 -8.07
C SER A 211 -4.48 -21.37 -6.79
N GLY A 212 -4.13 -22.62 -6.46
CA GLY A 212 -4.50 -23.25 -5.20
C GLY A 212 -3.75 -22.71 -3.96
N LYS A 213 -3.05 -21.57 -4.06
CA LYS A 213 -2.25 -20.97 -2.98
C LYS A 213 -2.77 -19.57 -2.61
N ARG A 214 -2.92 -19.31 -1.31
CA ARG A 214 -3.20 -17.96 -0.82
C ARG A 214 -2.05 -17.00 -1.15
N ARG A 215 -2.38 -15.74 -1.44
CA ARG A 215 -1.40 -14.66 -1.57
C ARG A 215 -1.77 -13.49 -0.65
N ALA A 216 -1.12 -13.37 0.49
CA ALA A 216 -1.25 -12.25 1.42
C ALA A 216 -0.13 -11.24 1.20
N GLY A 217 -0.51 -9.98 1.01
CA GLY A 217 0.39 -8.83 0.95
C GLY A 217 -0.16 -7.66 1.75
N VAL A 218 0.71 -6.87 2.34
CA VAL A 218 0.36 -5.67 3.09
C VAL A 218 0.87 -4.43 2.36
N SER A 219 -0.05 -3.55 2.00
CA SER A 219 0.26 -2.22 1.48
C SER A 219 0.36 -1.24 2.64
N ILE A 220 1.53 -0.63 2.82
CA ILE A 220 1.84 0.34 3.88
C ILE A 220 2.10 1.68 3.22
N ARG A 221 1.44 2.73 3.67
CA ARG A 221 1.39 4.01 2.98
C ARG A 221 1.99 5.11 3.83
N TYR A 222 3.05 5.72 3.31
CA TYR A 222 3.77 6.81 3.95
C TYR A 222 3.64 8.09 3.15
N MET A 223 3.64 9.22 3.86
CA MET A 223 3.79 10.55 3.25
C MET A 223 4.90 11.32 3.97
N PRO A 224 5.59 12.27 3.29
CA PRO A 224 6.49 13.18 3.97
C PRO A 224 5.69 14.14 4.85
N ALA A 225 6.26 14.56 5.97
CA ALA A 225 5.58 15.49 6.88
C ALA A 225 5.46 16.93 6.33
N THR A 226 5.89 17.15 5.08
CA THR A 226 5.59 18.35 4.27
C THR A 226 4.26 18.24 3.54
N SER A 227 3.66 17.05 3.51
CA SER A 227 2.32 16.81 2.96
C SER A 227 1.27 16.84 4.09
N ARG A 228 0.06 17.24 3.73
CA ARG A 228 -1.09 17.28 4.64
C ARG A 228 -2.22 16.40 4.14
N LEU A 229 -2.86 15.68 5.05
CA LEU A 229 -4.12 15.00 4.79
C LEU A 229 -5.26 16.03 4.83
N ASP A 230 -5.86 16.30 3.67
CA ASP A 230 -7.08 17.14 3.58
C ASP A 230 -8.31 16.27 3.84
N ARG A 231 -8.75 16.27 5.08
CA ARG A 231 -9.86 15.43 5.57
C ARG A 231 -11.21 15.75 4.93
N LYS A 232 -11.31 16.90 4.25
CA LYS A 232 -12.57 17.40 3.64
C LYS A 232 -12.57 17.34 2.12
N MET A 233 -11.44 17.01 1.50
CA MET A 233 -11.29 17.05 0.04
C MET A 233 -12.22 16.08 -0.68
N PHE A 234 -12.49 14.91 -0.10
CA PHE A 234 -13.36 13.91 -0.69
C PHE A 234 -14.46 13.53 0.28
N GLU A 235 -15.65 13.28 -0.26
CA GLU A 235 -16.68 12.63 0.51
C GLU A 235 -16.24 11.23 0.92
N THR A 236 -16.50 10.89 2.17
CA THR A 236 -16.15 9.60 2.74
C THR A 236 -16.79 8.47 1.91
N GLY A 237 -15.99 7.48 1.55
CA GLY A 237 -16.44 6.25 0.87
C GLY A 237 -16.62 6.33 -0.64
N ALA A 238 -16.48 7.51 -1.28
CA ALA A 238 -17.03 7.72 -2.62
C ALA A 238 -16.20 7.18 -3.80
N ARG A 239 -14.89 6.87 -3.64
CA ARG A 239 -14.04 6.66 -4.81
C ARG A 239 -13.55 5.23 -5.07
N SER A 240 -13.45 4.38 -4.05
CA SER A 240 -12.80 3.07 -4.16
C SER A 240 -13.75 1.89 -4.39
N GLY A 241 -15.05 2.10 -4.26
CA GLY A 241 -16.04 1.01 -4.29
C GLY A 241 -16.21 0.31 -2.94
N TYR A 242 -15.45 0.72 -1.92
CA TYR A 242 -15.64 0.34 -0.52
C TYR A 242 -15.42 1.54 0.38
N PHE A 243 -15.91 1.44 1.62
CA PHE A 243 -15.91 2.55 2.55
C PHE A 243 -14.49 2.90 3.02
N VAL A 244 -14.11 4.18 2.92
CA VAL A 244 -12.90 4.76 3.48
C VAL A 244 -13.25 6.05 4.20
N ASN A 245 -12.97 6.13 5.50
CA ASN A 245 -13.21 7.33 6.27
C ASN A 245 -11.94 8.22 6.30
N TRP A 246 -12.01 9.38 5.68
CA TRP A 246 -10.92 10.35 5.66
C TRP A 246 -10.98 11.33 6.84
N GLU A 247 -12.18 11.62 7.35
CA GLU A 247 -12.39 12.62 8.42
C GLU A 247 -11.70 12.20 9.72
N THR A 248 -11.84 10.94 10.09
CA THR A 248 -11.31 10.38 11.33
C THR A 248 -10.06 9.52 11.13
N ARG A 249 -9.45 9.55 9.95
CA ARG A 249 -8.25 8.77 9.67
C ARG A 249 -7.10 9.15 10.61
N PRO A 250 -6.59 8.23 11.46
CA PRO A 250 -5.45 8.54 12.32
C PRO A 250 -4.15 8.61 11.50
N LEU A 251 -3.25 9.46 11.97
CA LEU A 251 -1.91 9.64 11.42
C LEU A 251 -0.86 9.36 12.50
N TRP A 252 0.28 8.80 12.13
CA TRP A 252 1.40 8.58 13.04
C TRP A 252 2.68 9.21 12.49
N LEU A 253 3.24 10.17 13.21
CA LEU A 253 4.58 10.66 12.94
C LEU A 253 5.59 9.60 13.40
N LEU A 254 6.19 8.88 12.46
CA LEU A 254 7.12 7.79 12.76
C LEU A 254 8.56 8.28 12.86
N ARG A 255 8.94 9.31 12.10
CA ARG A 255 10.26 9.95 12.12
C ARG A 255 10.15 11.46 11.96
N GLY A 256 11.11 12.20 12.53
CA GLY A 256 11.28 13.63 12.34
C GLY A 256 10.22 14.49 13.00
N ILE A 257 9.81 15.56 12.33
CA ILE A 257 8.86 16.55 12.83
C ILE A 257 7.80 16.89 11.77
N ASP A 258 6.58 17.18 12.19
CA ASP A 258 5.55 17.66 11.28
C ASP A 258 5.86 19.07 10.77
N ARG A 259 5.68 19.30 9.48
CA ARG A 259 5.93 20.57 8.80
C ARG A 259 4.72 21.17 8.11
N ALA A 260 3.61 20.44 8.06
CA ALA A 260 2.41 20.84 7.33
C ALA A 260 1.21 21.13 8.26
N GLY A 261 1.36 20.96 9.58
CA GLY A 261 0.29 21.17 10.54
C GLY A 261 -0.77 20.08 10.44
N ASN A 262 -0.34 18.82 10.36
CA ASN A 262 -1.25 17.68 10.43
C ASN A 262 -1.82 17.53 11.84
N ASP A 263 -3.07 17.06 11.91
CA ASP A 263 -3.73 16.77 13.18
C ASP A 263 -3.51 15.29 13.54
N PHE A 264 -2.71 15.05 14.57
CA PHE A 264 -2.37 13.71 15.09
C PHE A 264 -3.28 13.26 16.23
N GLU A 265 -4.19 14.11 16.71
CA GLU A 265 -5.15 13.72 17.76
C GLU A 265 -6.37 12.99 17.16
N VAL A 266 -6.69 13.29 15.92
CA VAL A 266 -7.86 12.72 15.22
C VAL A 266 -7.70 11.22 15.01
N GLY A 267 -8.72 10.46 15.42
CA GLY A 267 -8.85 9.03 15.13
C GLY A 267 -8.03 8.10 16.03
N HIS A 268 -7.36 8.63 17.06
CA HIS A 268 -6.59 7.82 18.02
C HIS A 268 -7.39 7.36 19.25
N LEU A 269 -8.61 7.82 19.44
CA LEU A 269 -9.48 7.50 20.59
C LEU A 269 -10.20 6.16 20.44
#